data_8dad47d662a802569b643661c5c3b312
#
_entry.id   8dad47d662a802569b643661c5c3b312
#
_cell.length_a   1.000
_cell.length_b   1.000
_cell.length_c   1.000
_cell.angle_alpha   90.00
_cell.angle_beta   90.00
_cell.angle_gamma   90.00
#
_symmetry.space_group_name_H-M   'P 1'
#
loop_
_entity.id
_entity.type
_entity.pdbx_description
1 polymer ?
#
loop_
_entity_poly.entity_id
_entity_poly.type
_entity_poly.pdbx_seq_one_letter_code
_entity_poly.pdbx_strand_id
1 'polypeptide(L)'
;MLMANSRALRLAIIVMVVVSGALSCALWAARHAQRLALSEEAARSNGQLVLYANGLHTLIERYRTLPAVLALDPELQQALQAPIDAETQDVLNRKLERINGAARSSTLELLDRTGLAVAASNWRLPTSYVGHNYAFRPYFSQSVSHGSGRFYAVGVTSGIPGYFLSSAVKDAREGFLGAMVVKLELPELEQEWAQGPDTLLVSDARGVVFIANQPGWRYRTLQVLSDADRSELQRTRQYHDQALQVLDHQVLGDLDGSARQVRVTGPQGSAEYLWASLPMASEGWTLHLLKPPVSGTEDSRNAALAAAGVWLSLVFGGLWLNQRRRLAALRQRSREQLESLVRARTRELRDAQEGLVQAAKLAALGQMSAALAHEISQPLTAQRMQLASLRLLLDQDRIDAARQALGPLEQMLTRMAALTTHLKTFARKSPAGVRQRLDLALVLDQALQLLETPLHAAPVRLHLHIDRPAYVRGDAIRLEQVLINLLRNALDAMANTSVKDLHITLQAHEQQWWLSIADSGGGIAGEHLDHLFDAFFTTKPIGEGLGLGLAVSLAIAHEHGGQLSAENLAHGARFTLVLPVDTESA
;
A
#
# COMPACT_ATOMS: atom_id res chain seq x y z
N MET A 1 -31.70 -13.84 25.10
CA MET A 1 -32.39 -12.89 24.23
C MET A 1 -31.78 -11.51 24.21
N LEU A 2 -31.32 -10.93 25.33
CA LEU A 2 -30.72 -9.60 25.43
C LEU A 2 -29.38 -9.41 24.67
N MET A 3 -28.55 -10.43 24.55
CA MET A 3 -27.25 -10.35 23.82
C MET A 3 -27.40 -10.36 22.28
N ALA A 4 -28.46 -10.96 21.74
CA ALA A 4 -28.72 -10.95 20.30
C ALA A 4 -29.14 -9.57 19.82
N ASN A 5 -29.93 -8.83 20.63
CA ASN A 5 -30.34 -7.44 20.30
C ASN A 5 -29.17 -6.45 20.27
N SER A 6 -28.16 -6.63 21.13
CA SER A 6 -27.00 -5.72 21.14
C SER A 6 -26.08 -5.86 19.91
N ARG A 7 -25.98 -7.07 19.34
CA ARG A 7 -25.21 -7.31 18.10
C ARG A 7 -25.95 -6.77 16.88
N ALA A 8 -27.26 -6.99 16.80
CA ALA A 8 -28.10 -6.45 15.74
C ALA A 8 -28.08 -4.91 15.73
N LEU A 9 -28.17 -4.28 16.89
CA LEU A 9 -28.11 -2.82 17.04
C LEU A 9 -26.74 -2.27 16.59
N ARG A 10 -25.64 -2.89 16.99
CA ARG A 10 -24.29 -2.47 16.55
C ARG A 10 -24.11 -2.60 15.04
N LEU A 11 -24.61 -3.69 14.46
CA LEU A 11 -24.57 -3.88 13.01
C LEU A 11 -25.37 -2.82 12.28
N ALA A 12 -26.58 -2.51 12.77
CA ALA A 12 -27.43 -1.46 12.22
C ALA A 12 -26.76 -0.08 12.28
N ILE A 13 -26.10 0.26 13.40
CA ILE A 13 -25.34 1.51 13.54
C ILE A 13 -24.18 1.57 12.54
N ILE A 14 -23.41 0.50 12.39
CA ILE A 14 -22.31 0.45 11.44
C ILE A 14 -22.81 0.64 10.01
N VAL A 15 -23.87 -0.06 9.62
CA VAL A 15 -24.49 0.08 8.29
C VAL A 15 -24.97 1.51 8.08
N MET A 16 -25.64 2.09 9.07
CA MET A 16 -26.10 3.49 9.01
C MET A 16 -24.93 4.46 8.78
N VAL A 17 -23.84 4.33 9.52
CA VAL A 17 -22.65 5.18 9.38
C VAL A 17 -22.00 5.02 8.00
N VAL A 18 -21.90 3.79 7.50
CA VAL A 18 -21.34 3.50 6.18
C VAL A 18 -22.19 4.11 5.07
N VAL A 19 -23.52 3.95 5.14
CA VAL A 19 -24.45 4.47 4.15
C VAL A 19 -24.50 5.99 4.19
N SER A 20 -24.57 6.61 5.37
CA SER A 20 -24.58 8.08 5.51
C SER A 20 -23.26 8.69 5.02
N GLY A 21 -22.13 8.04 5.29
CA GLY A 21 -20.83 8.47 4.77
C GLY A 21 -20.75 8.40 3.24
N ALA A 22 -21.22 7.29 2.65
CA ALA A 22 -21.28 7.16 1.19
C ALA A 22 -22.18 8.23 0.55
N LEU A 23 -23.35 8.46 1.13
CA LEU A 23 -24.28 9.50 0.67
C LEU A 23 -23.67 10.91 0.78
N SER A 24 -23.01 11.20 1.89
CA SER A 24 -22.34 12.50 2.10
C SER A 24 -21.22 12.74 1.09
N CYS A 25 -20.38 11.73 0.85
CA CYS A 25 -19.32 11.78 -0.17
C CYS A 25 -19.90 11.96 -1.58
N ALA A 26 -20.95 11.23 -1.90
CA ALA A 26 -21.63 11.33 -3.19
C ALA A 26 -22.22 12.72 -3.42
N LEU A 27 -22.94 13.27 -2.44
CA LEU A 27 -23.53 14.62 -2.51
C LEU A 27 -22.45 15.70 -2.61
N TRP A 28 -21.38 15.58 -1.86
CA TRP A 28 -20.25 16.51 -1.93
C TRP A 28 -19.60 16.49 -3.31
N ALA A 29 -19.28 15.29 -3.83
CA ALA A 29 -18.67 15.13 -5.14
C ALA A 29 -19.56 15.63 -6.28
N ALA A 30 -20.87 15.34 -6.22
CA ALA A 30 -21.83 15.84 -7.19
C ALA A 30 -21.89 17.37 -7.22
N ARG A 31 -21.97 18.01 -6.04
CA ARG A 31 -21.98 19.48 -5.93
C ARG A 31 -20.67 20.09 -6.41
N HIS A 32 -19.55 19.45 -6.11
CA HIS A 32 -18.24 19.93 -6.55
C HIS A 32 -18.09 19.83 -8.06
N ALA A 33 -18.45 18.70 -8.66
CA ALA A 33 -18.44 18.51 -10.11
C ALA A 33 -19.35 19.51 -10.83
N GLN A 34 -20.54 19.76 -10.29
CA GLN A 34 -21.47 20.76 -10.83
C GLN A 34 -20.88 22.18 -10.79
N ARG A 35 -20.24 22.56 -9.69
CA ARG A 35 -19.57 23.87 -9.59
C ARG A 35 -18.43 24.02 -10.59
N LEU A 36 -17.62 23.00 -10.77
CA LEU A 36 -16.54 23.00 -11.76
C LEU A 36 -17.09 23.14 -13.17
N ALA A 37 -18.12 22.38 -13.53
CA ALA A 37 -18.76 22.48 -14.85
C ALA A 37 -19.33 23.88 -15.10
N LEU A 38 -19.95 24.49 -14.10
CA LEU A 38 -20.47 25.87 -14.22
C LEU A 38 -19.32 26.90 -14.36
N SER A 39 -18.23 26.77 -13.64
CA SER A 39 -17.09 27.67 -13.75
C SER A 39 -16.38 27.56 -15.11
N GLU A 40 -16.23 26.36 -15.63
CA GLU A 40 -15.68 26.13 -16.98
C GLU A 40 -16.59 26.74 -18.06
N GLU A 41 -17.91 26.57 -17.95
CA GLU A 41 -18.86 27.16 -18.91
C GLU A 41 -18.88 28.69 -18.79
N ALA A 42 -18.74 29.24 -17.59
CA ALA A 42 -18.59 30.69 -17.41
C ALA A 42 -17.34 31.23 -18.10
N ALA A 43 -16.21 30.54 -17.98
CA ALA A 43 -14.94 30.91 -18.66
C ALA A 43 -15.10 30.84 -20.19
N ARG A 44 -15.73 29.79 -20.71
CA ARG A 44 -16.02 29.66 -22.16
C ARG A 44 -16.96 30.78 -22.63
N SER A 45 -18.01 31.08 -21.86
CA SER A 45 -18.96 32.14 -22.18
C SER A 45 -18.29 33.51 -22.25
N ASN A 46 -17.35 33.80 -21.33
CA ASN A 46 -16.56 35.04 -21.38
C ASN A 46 -15.68 35.10 -22.63
N GLY A 47 -15.03 34.00 -23.01
CA GLY A 47 -14.26 33.93 -24.26
C GLY A 47 -15.12 34.21 -25.50
N GLN A 48 -16.35 33.67 -25.55
CA GLN A 48 -17.30 33.94 -26.63
C GLN A 48 -17.80 35.37 -26.62
N LEU A 49 -18.09 35.95 -25.43
CA LEU A 49 -18.46 37.37 -25.31
C LEU A 49 -17.42 38.30 -25.92
N VAL A 50 -16.12 38.03 -25.68
CA VAL A 50 -15.04 38.82 -26.30
C VAL A 50 -15.10 38.74 -27.82
N LEU A 51 -15.38 37.57 -28.41
CA LEU A 51 -15.50 37.44 -29.86
C LEU A 51 -16.70 38.23 -30.41
N TYR A 52 -17.87 38.13 -29.77
CA TYR A 52 -19.07 38.89 -30.15
C TYR A 52 -18.83 40.42 -30.00
N ALA A 53 -18.20 40.83 -28.89
CA ALA A 53 -17.86 42.23 -28.64
C ALA A 53 -16.88 42.81 -29.72
N ASN A 54 -15.87 42.03 -30.11
CA ASN A 54 -14.95 42.41 -31.15
C ASN A 54 -15.64 42.46 -32.52
N GLY A 55 -16.57 41.55 -32.81
CA GLY A 55 -17.36 41.63 -34.03
C GLY A 55 -18.20 42.90 -34.11
N LEU A 56 -18.94 43.22 -33.04
CA LEU A 56 -19.74 44.43 -32.93
C LEU A 56 -18.87 45.70 -32.98
N HIS A 57 -17.75 45.72 -32.29
CA HIS A 57 -16.80 46.82 -32.32
C HIS A 57 -16.23 47.06 -33.74
N THR A 58 -15.80 45.99 -34.43
CA THR A 58 -15.29 46.09 -35.81
C THR A 58 -16.35 46.61 -36.78
N LEU A 59 -17.61 46.21 -36.62
CA LEU A 59 -18.71 46.74 -37.40
C LEU A 59 -18.87 48.24 -37.22
N ILE A 60 -18.87 48.70 -35.96
CA ILE A 60 -18.99 50.13 -35.64
C ILE A 60 -17.78 50.94 -36.16
N GLU A 61 -16.57 50.41 -35.93
CA GLU A 61 -15.32 51.08 -36.36
C GLU A 61 -15.24 51.28 -37.88
N ARG A 62 -15.77 50.35 -38.65
CA ARG A 62 -15.83 50.50 -40.12
C ARG A 62 -16.46 51.84 -40.58
N TYR A 63 -17.46 52.30 -39.82
CA TYR A 63 -18.21 53.51 -40.20
C TYR A 63 -17.87 54.72 -39.34
N ARG A 64 -17.06 54.58 -38.29
CA ARG A 64 -16.77 55.64 -37.32
C ARG A 64 -16.15 56.89 -37.96
N THR A 65 -15.32 56.70 -38.96
CA THR A 65 -14.64 57.82 -39.62
C THR A 65 -15.43 58.41 -40.78
N LEU A 66 -16.44 57.72 -41.27
CA LEU A 66 -17.23 58.13 -42.46
C LEU A 66 -17.90 59.52 -42.31
N PRO A 67 -18.57 59.84 -41.18
CA PRO A 67 -19.13 61.18 -40.98
C PRO A 67 -18.05 62.27 -41.03
N ALA A 68 -16.87 62.02 -40.46
CA ALA A 68 -15.76 63.01 -40.44
C ALA A 68 -15.19 63.25 -41.86
N VAL A 69 -14.98 62.17 -42.62
CA VAL A 69 -14.53 62.29 -44.02
C VAL A 69 -15.55 63.03 -44.89
N LEU A 70 -16.82 62.72 -44.73
CA LEU A 70 -17.89 63.41 -45.48
C LEU A 70 -18.04 64.88 -45.04
N ALA A 71 -17.83 65.21 -43.78
CA ALA A 71 -17.87 66.58 -43.28
C ALA A 71 -16.80 67.49 -43.89
N LEU A 72 -15.72 66.90 -44.46
CA LEU A 72 -14.67 67.67 -45.17
C LEU A 72 -15.02 67.91 -46.62
N ASP A 73 -16.10 67.40 -47.17
CA ASP A 73 -16.52 67.57 -48.54
C ASP A 73 -16.85 69.04 -48.83
N PRO A 74 -16.14 69.73 -49.77
CA PRO A 74 -16.32 71.15 -50.00
C PRO A 74 -17.71 71.54 -50.52
N GLU A 75 -18.39 70.62 -51.25
CA GLU A 75 -19.71 70.90 -51.78
C GLU A 75 -20.77 70.85 -50.62
N LEU A 76 -20.61 69.99 -49.66
CA LEU A 76 -21.48 69.94 -48.45
C LEU A 76 -21.21 71.20 -47.57
N GLN A 77 -19.95 71.57 -47.40
CA GLN A 77 -19.59 72.77 -46.66
C GLN A 77 -20.15 74.05 -47.30
N GLN A 78 -20.03 74.17 -48.61
CA GLN A 78 -20.49 75.33 -49.36
C GLN A 78 -22.05 75.40 -49.32
N ALA A 79 -22.74 74.31 -49.46
CA ALA A 79 -24.20 74.25 -49.42
C ALA A 79 -24.77 74.73 -48.08
N LEU A 80 -24.08 74.41 -46.97
CA LEU A 80 -24.53 74.83 -45.62
C LEU A 80 -24.27 76.28 -45.28
N GLN A 81 -23.55 77.03 -46.09
CA GLN A 81 -23.24 78.47 -45.89
C GLN A 81 -24.40 79.36 -46.25
N ALA A 82 -25.34 78.93 -47.09
CA ALA A 82 -26.47 79.69 -47.55
C ALA A 82 -27.78 78.85 -47.44
N PRO A 83 -28.96 79.47 -47.45
CA PRO A 83 -30.22 78.74 -47.56
C PRO A 83 -30.20 77.77 -48.75
N ILE A 84 -30.54 76.56 -48.57
CA ILE A 84 -30.56 75.49 -49.56
C ILE A 84 -31.86 75.60 -50.38
N ASP A 85 -31.73 75.80 -51.67
CA ASP A 85 -32.86 75.76 -52.61
C ASP A 85 -33.15 74.31 -53.03
N ALA A 86 -34.25 74.11 -53.74
CA ALA A 86 -34.72 72.79 -54.13
C ALA A 86 -33.76 72.06 -55.11
N GLU A 87 -33.04 72.83 -55.97
CA GLU A 87 -32.08 72.30 -56.94
C GLU A 87 -30.83 71.78 -56.22
N THR A 88 -30.26 72.62 -55.33
CA THR A 88 -29.14 72.23 -54.47
C THR A 88 -29.50 71.01 -53.57
N GLN A 89 -30.70 71.02 -53.00
CA GLN A 89 -31.18 69.90 -52.20
C GLN A 89 -31.21 68.59 -52.99
N ASP A 90 -31.72 68.63 -54.25
CA ASP A 90 -31.79 67.43 -55.11
C ASP A 90 -30.37 66.91 -55.46
N VAL A 91 -29.41 67.83 -55.73
CA VAL A 91 -28.01 67.46 -55.98
C VAL A 91 -27.39 66.81 -54.77
N LEU A 92 -27.59 67.35 -53.60
CA LEU A 92 -27.08 66.79 -52.34
C LEU A 92 -27.68 65.44 -52.01
N ASN A 93 -29.01 65.29 -52.18
CA ASN A 93 -29.69 64.01 -52.00
C ASN A 93 -29.13 62.91 -52.87
N ARG A 94 -28.96 63.18 -54.20
CA ARG A 94 -28.35 62.21 -55.14
C ARG A 94 -26.90 61.90 -54.83
N LYS A 95 -26.18 62.88 -54.32
CA LYS A 95 -24.78 62.69 -53.88
C LYS A 95 -24.72 61.75 -52.70
N LEU A 96 -25.53 62.02 -51.66
CA LEU A 96 -25.59 61.17 -50.45
C LEU A 96 -26.11 59.75 -50.79
N GLU A 97 -27.11 59.64 -51.68
CA GLU A 97 -27.61 58.33 -52.17
C GLU A 97 -26.50 57.51 -52.85
N ARG A 98 -25.68 58.14 -53.71
CA ARG A 98 -24.54 57.42 -54.36
C ARG A 98 -23.45 57.02 -53.37
N ILE A 99 -23.11 57.90 -52.43
CA ILE A 99 -22.12 57.62 -51.39
C ILE A 99 -22.63 56.51 -50.50
N ASN A 100 -23.88 56.55 -50.09
CA ASN A 100 -24.49 55.51 -49.25
C ASN A 100 -24.47 54.16 -49.93
N GLY A 101 -24.79 54.10 -51.24
CA GLY A 101 -24.72 52.86 -52.00
C GLY A 101 -23.30 52.26 -52.07
N ALA A 102 -22.28 53.14 -52.21
CA ALA A 102 -20.89 52.71 -52.20
C ALA A 102 -20.38 52.30 -50.78
N ALA A 103 -20.74 53.05 -49.76
CA ALA A 103 -20.36 52.80 -48.37
C ALA A 103 -21.11 51.63 -47.72
N ARG A 104 -22.25 51.26 -48.29
CA ARG A 104 -23.17 50.27 -47.73
C ARG A 104 -23.57 50.58 -46.29
N SER A 105 -23.70 51.88 -45.94
CA SER A 105 -24.31 52.30 -44.68
C SER A 105 -25.85 52.25 -44.84
N SER A 106 -26.58 52.36 -43.71
CA SER A 106 -28.03 52.32 -43.78
C SER A 106 -28.60 53.65 -44.32
N THR A 107 -28.17 54.79 -43.77
CA THR A 107 -28.62 56.11 -44.22
C THR A 107 -27.58 57.17 -43.91
N LEU A 108 -27.43 58.11 -44.83
CA LEU A 108 -26.65 59.34 -44.65
C LEU A 108 -27.62 60.54 -44.59
N GLU A 109 -27.40 61.46 -43.65
CA GLU A 109 -28.17 62.69 -43.53
C GLU A 109 -27.28 63.91 -43.27
N LEU A 110 -27.59 65.06 -43.86
CA LEU A 110 -26.94 66.33 -43.64
C LEU A 110 -27.89 67.25 -42.88
N LEU A 111 -27.42 67.67 -41.69
CA LEU A 111 -28.18 68.58 -40.82
C LEU A 111 -27.56 70.00 -40.91
N ASP A 112 -28.42 71.02 -40.96
CA ASP A 112 -27.98 72.40 -40.86
C ASP A 112 -27.69 72.82 -39.40
N ARG A 113 -27.36 74.11 -39.18
CA ARG A 113 -27.06 74.70 -37.84
C ARG A 113 -28.19 74.55 -36.83
N THR A 114 -29.42 74.44 -37.31
CA THR A 114 -30.63 74.33 -36.46
C THR A 114 -31.00 72.86 -36.18
N GLY A 115 -30.26 71.90 -36.77
CA GLY A 115 -30.59 70.47 -36.68
C GLY A 115 -31.64 70.01 -37.70
N LEU A 116 -32.03 70.86 -38.66
CA LEU A 116 -32.92 70.46 -39.76
C LEU A 116 -32.17 69.60 -40.77
N ALA A 117 -32.73 68.45 -41.10
CA ALA A 117 -32.16 67.59 -42.15
C ALA A 117 -32.47 68.21 -43.54
N VAL A 118 -31.42 68.75 -44.12
CA VAL A 118 -31.47 69.47 -45.42
C VAL A 118 -31.27 68.56 -46.61
N ALA A 119 -30.62 67.41 -46.38
CA ALA A 119 -30.47 66.35 -47.41
C ALA A 119 -30.32 64.97 -46.75
N ALA A 120 -30.74 63.94 -47.45
CA ALA A 120 -30.59 62.55 -46.95
C ALA A 120 -30.52 61.54 -48.12
N SER A 121 -29.77 60.45 -47.92
CA SER A 121 -29.66 59.36 -48.87
C SER A 121 -30.98 58.60 -49.10
N ASN A 122 -31.92 58.65 -48.14
CA ASN A 122 -33.22 58.01 -48.20
C ASN A 122 -34.36 58.95 -48.69
N TRP A 123 -33.99 60.07 -49.35
CA TRP A 123 -34.90 61.11 -49.75
C TRP A 123 -36.13 60.67 -50.55
N ARG A 124 -36.05 59.59 -51.31
CA ARG A 124 -37.13 59.01 -52.11
C ARG A 124 -38.12 58.13 -51.34
N LEU A 125 -37.75 57.77 -50.10
CA LEU A 125 -38.58 56.85 -49.29
C LEU A 125 -39.66 57.61 -48.52
N PRO A 126 -40.79 57.02 -48.21
CA PRO A 126 -41.82 57.60 -47.35
C PRO A 126 -41.27 57.97 -45.93
N THR A 127 -40.18 57.29 -45.53
CA THR A 127 -39.45 57.51 -44.27
C THR A 127 -38.25 58.46 -44.44
N SER A 128 -38.30 59.37 -45.44
CA SER A 128 -37.26 60.38 -45.69
C SER A 128 -36.99 61.23 -44.43
N TYR A 129 -35.70 61.50 -44.20
CA TYR A 129 -35.32 62.37 -43.09
C TYR A 129 -35.35 63.87 -43.46
N VAL A 130 -35.37 64.17 -44.75
CA VAL A 130 -35.36 65.53 -45.26
C VAL A 130 -36.59 66.30 -44.73
N GLY A 131 -36.33 67.50 -44.19
CA GLY A 131 -37.35 68.40 -43.64
C GLY A 131 -37.70 68.15 -42.17
N HIS A 132 -37.09 67.11 -41.52
CA HIS A 132 -37.29 66.86 -40.11
C HIS A 132 -36.17 67.47 -39.27
N ASN A 133 -36.51 67.93 -38.06
CA ASN A 133 -35.51 68.55 -37.14
C ASN A 133 -35.10 67.55 -36.04
N TYR A 134 -33.77 67.35 -35.90
CA TYR A 134 -33.14 66.41 -35.00
C TYR A 134 -32.28 67.10 -33.93
N ALA A 135 -32.43 68.43 -33.68
CA ALA A 135 -31.67 69.21 -32.71
C ALA A 135 -31.75 68.60 -31.28
N PHE A 136 -32.83 67.91 -30.95
CA PHE A 136 -33.04 67.26 -29.66
C PHE A 136 -32.24 65.98 -29.45
N ARG A 137 -31.60 65.48 -30.54
CA ARG A 137 -30.81 64.23 -30.49
C ARG A 137 -29.42 64.50 -29.93
N PRO A 138 -28.91 63.64 -28.99
CA PRO A 138 -27.58 63.77 -28.44
C PRO A 138 -26.46 63.79 -29.49
N TYR A 139 -26.56 63.04 -30.58
CA TYR A 139 -25.53 63.04 -31.63
C TYR A 139 -25.38 64.41 -32.27
N PHE A 140 -26.45 65.21 -32.40
CA PHE A 140 -26.35 66.56 -32.93
C PHE A 140 -25.72 67.51 -31.90
N SER A 141 -26.23 67.55 -30.66
CA SER A 141 -25.69 68.44 -29.62
C SER A 141 -24.19 68.12 -29.30
N GLN A 142 -23.79 66.84 -29.37
CA GLN A 142 -22.39 66.41 -29.23
C GLN A 142 -21.54 66.93 -30.39
N SER A 143 -22.04 66.89 -31.64
CA SER A 143 -21.33 67.46 -32.80
C SER A 143 -21.12 68.96 -32.66
N VAL A 144 -22.09 69.67 -32.10
CA VAL A 144 -21.95 71.12 -31.83
C VAL A 144 -20.88 71.36 -30.75
N SER A 145 -20.85 70.60 -29.66
CA SER A 145 -19.99 70.86 -28.50
C SER A 145 -18.61 70.23 -28.60
N HIS A 146 -18.50 69.05 -29.20
CA HIS A 146 -17.29 68.24 -29.21
C HIS A 146 -16.76 67.94 -30.63
N GLY A 147 -17.45 68.44 -31.67
CA GLY A 147 -17.09 68.18 -33.05
C GLY A 147 -17.54 66.84 -33.62
N SER A 148 -17.89 65.90 -32.77
CA SER A 148 -18.44 64.59 -33.17
C SER A 148 -19.43 64.07 -32.13
N GLY A 149 -20.34 63.24 -32.57
CA GLY A 149 -21.33 62.65 -31.70
C GLY A 149 -21.69 61.19 -32.06
N ARG A 150 -22.25 60.51 -31.09
CA ARG A 150 -22.70 59.14 -31.28
C ARG A 150 -23.89 58.86 -30.36
N PHE A 151 -24.88 58.14 -30.87
CA PHE A 151 -26.07 57.85 -30.11
C PHE A 151 -26.84 56.69 -30.70
N TYR A 152 -27.18 55.68 -29.88
CA TYR A 152 -28.13 54.68 -30.28
C TYR A 152 -29.56 55.13 -29.99
N ALA A 153 -30.44 55.03 -30.96
CA ALA A 153 -31.84 55.37 -30.75
C ALA A 153 -32.75 54.67 -31.78
N VAL A 154 -34.04 54.58 -31.41
CA VAL A 154 -35.09 54.28 -32.37
C VAL A 154 -35.34 55.49 -33.23
N GLY A 155 -35.34 55.33 -34.52
CA GLY A 155 -35.62 56.42 -35.50
C GLY A 155 -37.08 56.91 -35.32
N VAL A 156 -37.25 58.23 -34.98
CA VAL A 156 -38.60 58.80 -34.81
C VAL A 156 -39.36 58.89 -36.13
N THR A 157 -38.68 58.93 -37.26
CA THR A 157 -39.26 59.02 -38.57
C THR A 157 -39.43 57.63 -39.21
N SER A 158 -38.45 56.74 -39.03
CA SER A 158 -38.44 55.41 -39.67
C SER A 158 -38.97 54.28 -38.77
N GLY A 159 -39.05 54.49 -37.46
CA GLY A 159 -39.33 53.43 -36.45
C GLY A 159 -38.23 52.40 -36.33
N ILE A 160 -37.17 52.48 -37.17
CA ILE A 160 -36.10 51.50 -37.22
C ILE A 160 -34.96 51.91 -36.28
N PRO A 161 -34.58 51.07 -35.34
CA PRO A 161 -33.48 51.33 -34.47
C PRO A 161 -32.14 51.42 -35.21
N GLY A 162 -31.24 52.29 -34.75
CA GLY A 162 -29.96 52.44 -35.37
C GLY A 162 -28.95 53.14 -34.47
N TYR A 163 -27.67 52.98 -34.78
CA TYR A 163 -26.57 53.68 -34.16
C TYR A 163 -26.19 54.86 -35.06
N PHE A 164 -26.35 56.06 -34.53
CA PHE A 164 -26.06 57.32 -35.24
C PHE A 164 -24.67 57.84 -34.87
N LEU A 165 -23.84 58.00 -35.88
CA LEU A 165 -22.53 58.58 -35.82
C LEU A 165 -22.54 59.94 -36.50
N SER A 166 -22.02 60.99 -35.88
CA SER A 166 -22.08 62.32 -36.46
C SER A 166 -20.70 63.02 -36.37
N SER A 167 -20.47 63.96 -37.30
CA SER A 167 -19.36 64.87 -37.27
C SER A 167 -19.80 66.27 -37.67
N ALA A 168 -19.22 67.26 -37.02
CA ALA A 168 -19.48 68.66 -37.32
C ALA A 168 -18.93 69.00 -38.71
N VAL A 169 -19.76 69.62 -39.53
CA VAL A 169 -19.37 70.30 -40.76
C VAL A 169 -18.99 71.72 -40.37
N LYS A 170 -17.77 72.17 -40.70
CA LYS A 170 -17.24 73.43 -40.27
C LYS A 170 -16.79 74.29 -41.49
N ASP A 171 -16.80 75.57 -41.31
CA ASP A 171 -16.24 76.48 -42.31
C ASP A 171 -14.69 76.59 -42.16
N ALA A 172 -14.06 77.33 -43.08
CA ALA A 172 -12.60 77.58 -43.08
C ALA A 172 -12.12 78.29 -41.77
N ARG A 173 -13.00 78.84 -40.95
CA ARG A 173 -12.72 79.51 -39.68
C ARG A 173 -13.11 78.68 -38.49
N GLU A 174 -13.35 77.37 -38.67
CA GLU A 174 -13.77 76.47 -37.68
C GLU A 174 -15.19 76.73 -37.12
N GLY A 175 -16.01 77.58 -37.78
CA GLY A 175 -17.37 77.87 -37.43
C GLY A 175 -18.29 76.65 -37.76
N PHE A 176 -19.16 76.29 -36.84
CA PHE A 176 -20.14 75.19 -37.02
C PHE A 176 -21.17 75.56 -38.10
N LEU A 177 -21.22 74.79 -39.18
CA LEU A 177 -22.20 74.96 -40.27
C LEU A 177 -23.37 73.99 -40.18
N GLY A 178 -23.13 72.82 -39.62
CA GLY A 178 -24.10 71.78 -39.52
C GLY A 178 -23.44 70.43 -39.12
N ALA A 179 -24.11 69.36 -39.28
CA ALA A 179 -23.59 68.03 -38.93
C ALA A 179 -23.87 67.00 -40.07
N MET A 180 -22.85 66.23 -40.39
CA MET A 180 -22.98 65.04 -41.22
C MET A 180 -23.26 63.84 -40.31
N VAL A 181 -24.34 63.11 -40.57
CA VAL A 181 -24.76 61.95 -39.76
C VAL A 181 -24.84 60.69 -40.61
N VAL A 182 -24.32 59.59 -40.05
CA VAL A 182 -24.37 58.25 -40.62
C VAL A 182 -25.17 57.39 -39.66
N LYS A 183 -26.25 56.83 -40.13
CA LYS A 183 -27.07 55.82 -39.40
C LYS A 183 -26.61 54.42 -39.79
N LEU A 184 -26.34 53.60 -38.78
CA LEU A 184 -26.07 52.16 -38.94
C LEU A 184 -27.27 51.40 -38.38
N GLU A 185 -27.92 50.62 -39.20
CA GLU A 185 -28.93 49.67 -38.72
C GLU A 185 -28.26 48.33 -38.40
N LEU A 186 -28.67 47.70 -37.30
CA LEU A 186 -28.09 46.49 -36.76
C LEU A 186 -28.95 45.22 -36.89
N PRO A 187 -30.06 45.23 -37.69
CA PRO A 187 -30.94 44.05 -37.82
C PRO A 187 -30.22 42.82 -38.42
N GLU A 188 -29.23 43.04 -39.32
CA GLU A 188 -28.46 41.95 -39.91
C GLU A 188 -27.66 41.20 -38.83
N LEU A 189 -27.05 41.93 -37.88
CA LEU A 189 -26.35 41.33 -36.77
C LEU A 189 -27.27 40.58 -35.83
N GLU A 190 -28.48 41.12 -35.56
CA GLU A 190 -29.47 40.43 -34.76
C GLU A 190 -29.96 39.14 -35.44
N GLN A 191 -30.17 39.17 -36.76
CA GLN A 191 -30.53 37.97 -37.53
C GLN A 191 -29.42 36.92 -37.51
N GLU A 192 -28.16 37.33 -37.64
CA GLU A 192 -27.02 36.42 -37.53
C GLU A 192 -26.96 35.79 -36.13
N TRP A 193 -27.13 36.59 -35.09
CA TRP A 193 -27.16 36.08 -33.70
C TRP A 193 -28.39 35.18 -33.44
N ALA A 194 -29.51 35.43 -34.09
CA ALA A 194 -30.71 34.59 -33.96
C ALA A 194 -30.58 33.18 -34.56
N GLN A 195 -29.58 32.97 -35.43
CA GLN A 195 -29.27 31.65 -35.98
C GLN A 195 -28.42 30.79 -35.03
N GLY A 196 -27.78 31.41 -34.04
CA GLY A 196 -26.97 30.73 -33.03
C GLY A 196 -27.81 30.14 -31.91
N PRO A 197 -27.22 29.19 -31.16
CA PRO A 197 -27.88 28.58 -29.98
C PRO A 197 -27.91 29.50 -28.76
N ASP A 198 -27.12 30.55 -28.78
CA ASP A 198 -26.88 31.41 -27.63
C ASP A 198 -27.87 32.56 -27.58
N THR A 199 -28.32 32.94 -26.38
CA THR A 199 -29.11 34.15 -26.19
C THR A 199 -28.19 35.33 -25.95
N LEU A 200 -28.22 36.32 -26.86
CA LEU A 200 -27.37 37.52 -26.85
C LEU A 200 -28.22 38.77 -26.65
N LEU A 201 -27.76 39.64 -25.76
CA LEU A 201 -28.37 40.91 -25.46
C LEU A 201 -27.30 42.01 -25.42
N VAL A 202 -27.66 43.21 -25.85
CA VAL A 202 -26.86 44.44 -25.60
C VAL A 202 -27.70 45.43 -24.84
N SER A 203 -27.17 45.89 -23.71
CA SER A 203 -27.84 46.94 -22.92
C SER A 203 -27.00 48.24 -22.93
N ASP A 204 -27.69 49.37 -22.79
CA ASP A 204 -27.05 50.65 -22.55
C ASP A 204 -26.62 50.81 -21.07
N ALA A 205 -25.98 51.96 -20.76
CA ALA A 205 -25.51 52.26 -19.39
C ALA A 205 -26.65 52.34 -18.35
N ARG A 206 -27.92 52.44 -18.75
CA ARG A 206 -29.10 52.44 -17.90
C ARG A 206 -29.72 51.05 -17.76
N GLY A 207 -29.10 50.04 -18.43
CA GLY A 207 -29.60 48.67 -18.43
C GLY A 207 -30.79 48.45 -19.34
N VAL A 208 -31.06 49.33 -20.32
CA VAL A 208 -32.09 49.11 -21.33
C VAL A 208 -31.54 48.20 -22.43
N VAL A 209 -32.15 47.05 -22.61
CA VAL A 209 -31.81 46.10 -23.69
C VAL A 209 -32.32 46.65 -25.01
N PHE A 210 -31.40 46.95 -25.91
CA PHE A 210 -31.76 47.55 -27.18
C PHE A 210 -31.47 46.65 -28.39
N ILE A 211 -30.59 45.68 -28.26
CA ILE A 211 -30.36 44.55 -29.17
C ILE A 211 -30.67 43.26 -28.45
N ALA A 212 -31.42 42.38 -29.03
CA ALA A 212 -31.71 41.06 -28.49
C ALA A 212 -32.10 40.10 -29.63
N ASN A 213 -31.49 38.92 -29.62
CA ASN A 213 -31.87 37.85 -30.54
C ASN A 213 -33.09 37.02 -30.08
N GLN A 214 -33.54 37.29 -28.84
CA GLN A 214 -34.76 36.68 -28.30
C GLN A 214 -35.97 37.61 -28.50
N PRO A 215 -37.05 37.15 -29.13
CA PRO A 215 -38.27 37.94 -29.25
C PRO A 215 -38.84 38.36 -27.90
N GLY A 216 -39.19 39.61 -27.75
CA GLY A 216 -39.82 40.15 -26.54
C GLY A 216 -38.83 40.55 -25.43
N TRP A 217 -37.52 40.40 -25.61
CA TRP A 217 -36.51 40.88 -24.67
C TRP A 217 -35.95 42.26 -25.05
N ARG A 218 -36.09 42.69 -26.29
CA ARG A 218 -35.75 44.04 -26.71
C ARG A 218 -36.66 45.05 -26.03
N TYR A 219 -36.09 46.16 -25.60
CA TYR A 219 -36.73 47.25 -24.83
C TYR A 219 -37.18 46.84 -23.41
N ARG A 220 -36.65 45.73 -22.90
CA ARG A 220 -36.75 45.44 -21.46
C ARG A 220 -35.61 46.11 -20.71
N THR A 221 -35.80 46.40 -19.42
CA THR A 221 -34.76 46.97 -18.57
C THR A 221 -34.24 45.91 -17.60
N LEU A 222 -32.92 45.86 -17.41
CA LEU A 222 -32.32 44.93 -16.47
C LEU A 222 -32.43 45.41 -15.00
N GLN A 223 -32.80 46.68 -14.83
CA GLN A 223 -33.02 47.29 -13.52
C GLN A 223 -34.18 48.29 -13.62
N VAL A 224 -34.68 48.69 -12.47
CA VAL A 224 -35.73 49.75 -12.40
C VAL A 224 -35.09 51.07 -12.80
N LEU A 225 -35.64 51.76 -13.80
CA LEU A 225 -35.19 53.09 -14.21
C LEU A 225 -35.51 54.14 -13.17
N SER A 226 -34.55 55.00 -12.87
CA SER A 226 -34.77 56.20 -12.05
C SER A 226 -35.68 57.21 -12.77
N ASP A 227 -36.31 58.12 -12.04
CA ASP A 227 -37.12 59.20 -12.65
C ASP A 227 -36.26 60.15 -13.52
N ALA A 228 -34.99 60.35 -13.14
CA ALA A 228 -34.03 61.11 -13.94
C ALA A 228 -33.77 60.42 -15.28
N ASP A 229 -33.53 59.09 -15.26
CA ASP A 229 -33.32 58.33 -16.48
C ASP A 229 -34.53 58.33 -17.39
N ARG A 230 -35.73 58.18 -16.83
CA ARG A 230 -36.98 58.26 -17.59
C ARG A 230 -37.16 59.61 -18.26
N SER A 231 -36.90 60.70 -17.54
CA SER A 231 -36.99 62.08 -18.05
C SER A 231 -35.99 62.30 -19.20
N GLU A 232 -34.73 61.80 -19.07
CA GLU A 232 -33.73 61.91 -20.08
C GLU A 232 -34.05 61.09 -21.34
N LEU A 233 -34.55 59.85 -21.16
CA LEU A 233 -35.01 58.99 -22.26
C LEU A 233 -36.17 59.63 -23.03
N GLN A 234 -37.09 60.32 -22.32
CA GLN A 234 -38.19 61.05 -22.93
C GLN A 234 -37.68 62.27 -23.68
N ARG A 235 -36.80 63.10 -23.08
CA ARG A 235 -36.22 64.31 -23.68
C ARG A 235 -35.48 63.99 -24.96
N THR A 236 -34.65 62.94 -24.98
CA THR A 236 -33.88 62.48 -26.12
C THR A 236 -34.70 61.63 -27.07
N ARG A 237 -35.93 61.21 -26.71
CA ARG A 237 -36.76 60.23 -27.45
C ARG A 237 -35.99 59.00 -27.87
N GLN A 238 -35.05 58.49 -26.99
CA GLN A 238 -34.08 57.45 -27.33
C GLN A 238 -34.78 56.18 -27.82
N TYR A 239 -35.79 55.74 -27.09
CA TYR A 239 -36.53 54.53 -27.41
C TYR A 239 -37.97 54.83 -27.95
N HIS A 240 -38.26 56.09 -28.31
CA HIS A 240 -39.53 56.57 -28.84
C HIS A 240 -40.70 56.09 -27.98
N ASP A 241 -41.70 55.43 -28.55
CA ASP A 241 -42.93 54.97 -27.85
C ASP A 241 -42.79 53.54 -27.29
N GLN A 242 -41.56 53.00 -27.15
CA GLN A 242 -41.37 51.65 -26.63
C GLN A 242 -41.67 51.56 -25.15
N ALA A 243 -42.43 50.53 -24.74
CA ALA A 243 -42.73 50.26 -23.33
C ALA A 243 -41.51 49.62 -22.64
N LEU A 244 -40.82 50.40 -21.82
CA LEU A 244 -39.65 49.93 -21.07
C LEU A 244 -40.11 49.23 -19.78
N GLN A 245 -40.35 47.91 -19.89
CA GLN A 245 -40.70 47.07 -18.76
C GLN A 245 -39.47 46.33 -18.23
N VAL A 246 -39.43 46.10 -16.90
CA VAL A 246 -38.34 45.35 -16.28
C VAL A 246 -38.38 43.91 -16.74
N LEU A 247 -37.23 43.36 -17.11
CA LEU A 247 -37.05 41.94 -17.32
C LEU A 247 -36.98 41.26 -15.95
N ASP A 248 -38.03 40.51 -15.61
CA ASP A 248 -38.09 39.82 -14.33
C ASP A 248 -37.03 38.73 -14.29
N HIS A 249 -36.03 38.92 -13.43
CA HIS A 249 -34.95 37.99 -13.24
C HIS A 249 -34.48 37.94 -11.78
N GLN A 250 -34.10 36.75 -11.34
CA GLN A 250 -33.61 36.48 -10.00
C GLN A 250 -32.22 35.89 -10.06
N VAL A 251 -31.25 36.50 -9.36
CA VAL A 251 -29.89 35.94 -9.23
C VAL A 251 -29.93 34.79 -8.22
N LEU A 252 -29.53 33.60 -8.64
CA LEU A 252 -29.49 32.38 -7.84
C LEU A 252 -28.11 32.14 -7.24
N GLY A 253 -27.06 32.58 -7.92
CA GLY A 253 -25.69 32.46 -7.47
C GLY A 253 -24.75 33.32 -8.30
N ASP A 254 -23.62 33.71 -7.72
CA ASP A 254 -22.55 34.43 -8.39
C ASP A 254 -21.38 33.46 -8.67
N LEU A 255 -20.85 33.52 -9.88
CA LEU A 255 -19.74 32.70 -10.35
C LEU A 255 -18.60 33.65 -10.74
N ASP A 256 -17.63 33.80 -9.83
CA ASP A 256 -16.36 34.56 -10.05
C ASP A 256 -16.51 35.98 -10.62
N GLY A 257 -17.58 36.69 -10.27
CA GLY A 257 -17.77 38.11 -10.58
C GLY A 257 -18.07 38.45 -12.03
N SER A 258 -17.87 37.56 -13.01
CA SER A 258 -18.09 37.80 -14.45
C SER A 258 -19.30 37.07 -15.01
N ALA A 259 -19.78 36.04 -14.32
CA ALA A 259 -20.96 35.27 -14.70
C ALA A 259 -21.83 34.97 -13.47
N ARG A 260 -23.14 34.88 -13.66
CA ARG A 260 -24.14 34.65 -12.63
C ARG A 260 -25.11 33.55 -13.07
N GLN A 261 -25.56 32.77 -12.16
CA GLN A 261 -26.69 31.86 -12.41
C GLN A 261 -27.96 32.67 -12.13
N VAL A 262 -28.83 32.77 -13.12
CA VAL A 262 -30.00 33.66 -13.08
C VAL A 262 -31.23 32.87 -13.55
N ARG A 263 -32.36 33.08 -12.88
CA ARG A 263 -33.66 32.62 -13.36
C ARG A 263 -34.37 33.78 -14.00
N VAL A 264 -34.72 33.67 -15.27
CA VAL A 264 -35.46 34.71 -16.00
C VAL A 264 -36.89 34.24 -16.22
N THR A 265 -37.84 35.10 -15.87
CA THR A 265 -39.27 34.86 -16.08
C THR A 265 -39.72 35.55 -17.36
N GLY A 266 -40.09 34.79 -18.36
CA GLY A 266 -40.61 35.30 -19.63
C GLY A 266 -42.04 34.86 -19.91
N PRO A 267 -42.61 35.26 -21.03
CA PRO A 267 -43.98 34.88 -21.43
C PRO A 267 -44.20 33.36 -21.57
N GLN A 268 -43.13 32.60 -21.81
CA GLN A 268 -43.16 31.16 -21.99
C GLN A 268 -42.86 30.39 -20.69
N GLY A 269 -42.72 31.06 -19.55
CA GLY A 269 -42.35 30.46 -18.27
C GLY A 269 -41.02 30.96 -17.72
N SER A 270 -40.58 30.36 -16.63
CA SER A 270 -39.29 30.67 -16.00
C SER A 270 -38.23 29.66 -16.46
N ALA A 271 -37.09 30.16 -16.88
CA ALA A 271 -35.92 29.33 -17.25
C ALA A 271 -34.65 29.82 -16.53
N GLU A 272 -33.77 28.90 -16.24
CA GLU A 272 -32.48 29.21 -15.63
C GLU A 272 -31.42 29.38 -16.71
N TYR A 273 -30.54 30.35 -16.49
CA TYR A 273 -29.44 30.66 -17.41
C TYR A 273 -28.14 30.90 -16.65
N LEU A 274 -27.04 30.56 -17.26
CA LEU A 274 -25.74 31.12 -16.96
C LEU A 274 -25.65 32.45 -17.69
N TRP A 275 -25.55 33.55 -16.98
CA TRP A 275 -25.52 34.91 -17.51
C TRP A 275 -24.14 35.49 -17.36
N ALA A 276 -23.40 35.64 -18.44
CA ALA A 276 -22.13 36.33 -18.51
C ALA A 276 -22.32 37.74 -19.09
N SER A 277 -21.52 38.71 -18.64
CA SER A 277 -21.62 40.11 -19.07
C SER A 277 -20.24 40.70 -19.32
N LEU A 278 -20.09 41.42 -20.44
CA LEU A 278 -18.87 42.10 -20.80
C LEU A 278 -19.14 43.58 -21.12
N PRO A 279 -18.61 44.55 -20.34
CA PRO A 279 -18.77 45.96 -20.64
C PRO A 279 -17.90 46.37 -21.84
N MET A 280 -18.52 47.09 -22.76
CA MET A 280 -17.87 47.74 -23.92
C MET A 280 -17.68 49.22 -23.61
N ALA A 281 -16.58 49.54 -22.95
CA ALA A 281 -16.32 50.90 -22.42
C ALA A 281 -16.32 51.97 -23.51
N SER A 282 -15.86 51.65 -24.74
CA SER A 282 -15.83 52.57 -25.86
C SER A 282 -17.24 53.08 -26.24
N GLU A 283 -18.25 52.23 -26.14
CA GLU A 283 -19.62 52.59 -26.56
C GLU A 283 -20.55 52.88 -25.38
N GLY A 284 -20.13 52.60 -24.14
CA GLY A 284 -20.97 52.68 -22.95
C GLY A 284 -22.03 51.59 -22.89
N TRP A 285 -21.82 50.47 -23.56
CA TRP A 285 -22.74 49.36 -23.62
C TRP A 285 -22.25 48.16 -22.83
N THR A 286 -23.16 47.23 -22.53
CA THR A 286 -22.80 45.93 -21.95
C THR A 286 -23.37 44.81 -22.83
N LEU A 287 -22.52 43.93 -23.30
CA LEU A 287 -22.91 42.72 -24.01
C LEU A 287 -23.16 41.60 -23.00
N HIS A 288 -24.27 40.90 -23.16
CA HIS A 288 -24.68 39.81 -22.28
C HIS A 288 -24.86 38.53 -23.12
N LEU A 289 -24.38 37.44 -22.57
CA LEU A 289 -24.55 36.10 -23.11
C LEU A 289 -25.27 35.23 -22.07
N LEU A 290 -26.40 34.69 -22.46
CA LEU A 290 -27.20 33.78 -21.63
C LEU A 290 -27.23 32.40 -22.27
N LYS A 291 -26.80 31.40 -21.51
CA LYS A 291 -26.85 30.00 -21.92
C LYS A 291 -27.70 29.20 -20.96
N PRO A 292 -28.42 28.19 -21.43
CA PRO A 292 -29.05 27.25 -20.53
C PRO A 292 -27.98 26.65 -19.62
N PRO A 293 -28.26 26.47 -18.32
CA PRO A 293 -27.28 25.88 -17.44
C PRO A 293 -26.90 24.50 -17.95
N VAL A 294 -25.60 24.25 -18.00
CA VAL A 294 -25.10 22.92 -18.37
C VAL A 294 -25.73 21.93 -17.39
N SER A 295 -26.61 21.09 -17.90
CA SER A 295 -27.15 19.97 -17.11
C SER A 295 -26.03 18.94 -16.93
N GLY A 296 -25.07 19.26 -16.05
CA GLY A 296 -23.99 18.37 -15.61
C GLY A 296 -24.49 17.17 -14.83
N THR A 297 -25.69 16.70 -15.17
CA THR A 297 -26.34 15.56 -14.50
C THR A 297 -25.56 14.27 -14.69
N GLU A 298 -24.94 14.08 -15.85
CA GLU A 298 -24.13 12.89 -16.09
C GLU A 298 -22.79 12.96 -15.34
N ASP A 299 -22.07 14.06 -15.45
CA ASP A 299 -20.78 14.24 -14.76
C ASP A 299 -20.93 14.27 -13.26
N SER A 300 -21.96 14.96 -12.74
CA SER A 300 -22.26 14.99 -11.30
C SER A 300 -22.69 13.61 -10.79
N ARG A 301 -23.46 12.85 -11.56
CA ARG A 301 -23.85 11.47 -11.22
C ARG A 301 -22.64 10.54 -11.23
N ASN A 302 -21.79 10.64 -12.22
CA ASN A 302 -20.58 9.82 -12.33
C ASN A 302 -19.60 10.14 -11.18
N ALA A 303 -19.43 11.42 -10.86
CA ALA A 303 -18.63 11.86 -9.69
C ALA A 303 -19.21 11.34 -8.37
N ALA A 304 -20.53 11.38 -8.21
CA ALA A 304 -21.23 10.86 -7.04
C ALA A 304 -21.02 9.34 -6.89
N LEU A 305 -21.19 8.59 -7.97
CA LEU A 305 -21.01 7.13 -7.98
C LEU A 305 -19.55 6.75 -7.70
N ALA A 306 -18.61 7.46 -8.32
CA ALA A 306 -17.19 7.25 -8.08
C ALA A 306 -16.82 7.51 -6.61
N ALA A 307 -17.26 8.62 -6.03
CA ALA A 307 -17.00 8.97 -4.64
C ALA A 307 -17.61 7.96 -3.66
N ALA A 308 -18.85 7.53 -3.91
CA ALA A 308 -19.48 6.46 -3.12
C ALA A 308 -18.73 5.14 -3.23
N GLY A 309 -18.29 4.77 -4.44
CA GLY A 309 -17.48 3.57 -4.69
C GLY A 309 -16.14 3.58 -3.96
N VAL A 310 -15.43 4.71 -3.99
CA VAL A 310 -14.17 4.89 -3.25
C VAL A 310 -14.40 4.78 -1.75
N TRP A 311 -15.41 5.45 -1.21
CA TRP A 311 -15.77 5.36 0.21
C TRP A 311 -16.04 3.92 0.64
N LEU A 312 -16.89 3.21 -0.09
CA LEU A 312 -17.23 1.81 0.19
C LEU A 312 -15.98 0.92 0.12
N SER A 313 -15.13 1.12 -0.89
CA SER A 313 -13.88 0.36 -1.04
C SER A 313 -12.94 0.57 0.14
N LEU A 314 -12.81 1.80 0.64
CA LEU A 314 -12.00 2.12 1.83
C LEU A 314 -12.57 1.46 3.09
N VAL A 315 -13.89 1.52 3.28
CA VAL A 315 -14.56 0.88 4.43
C VAL A 315 -14.40 -0.64 4.38
N PHE A 316 -14.71 -1.27 3.24
CA PHE A 316 -14.56 -2.72 3.07
C PHE A 316 -13.10 -3.17 3.18
N GLY A 317 -12.16 -2.42 2.61
CA GLY A 317 -10.73 -2.66 2.76
C GLY A 317 -10.27 -2.58 4.22
N GLY A 318 -10.74 -1.58 4.96
CA GLY A 318 -10.49 -1.44 6.39
C GLY A 318 -11.06 -2.59 7.22
N LEU A 319 -12.29 -3.00 6.95
CA LEU A 319 -12.94 -4.13 7.59
C LEU A 319 -12.22 -5.45 7.27
N TRP A 320 -11.84 -5.66 6.03
CA TRP A 320 -11.08 -6.84 5.59
C TRP A 320 -9.70 -6.92 6.27
N LEU A 321 -8.96 -5.79 6.31
CA LEU A 321 -7.68 -5.71 7.02
C LEU A 321 -7.83 -6.00 8.51
N ASN A 322 -8.86 -5.44 9.15
CA ASN A 322 -9.17 -5.71 10.55
C ASN A 322 -9.50 -7.18 10.79
N GLN A 323 -10.31 -7.78 9.90
CA GLN A 323 -10.63 -9.21 9.96
C GLN A 323 -9.38 -10.08 9.78
N ARG A 324 -8.52 -9.75 8.80
CA ARG A 324 -7.25 -10.46 8.59
C ARG A 324 -6.34 -10.39 9.82
N ARG A 325 -6.21 -9.22 10.44
CA ARG A 325 -5.42 -9.04 11.68
C ARG A 325 -5.98 -9.88 12.82
N ARG A 326 -7.31 -9.92 13.00
CA ARG A 326 -7.97 -10.74 14.01
C ARG A 326 -7.72 -12.23 13.77
N LEU A 327 -7.87 -12.70 12.54
CA LEU A 327 -7.62 -14.10 12.18
C LEU A 327 -6.14 -14.49 12.37
N ALA A 328 -5.20 -13.61 12.02
CA ALA A 328 -3.78 -13.83 12.25
C ALA A 328 -3.46 -13.95 13.75
N ALA A 329 -4.00 -13.06 14.58
CA ALA A 329 -3.83 -13.11 16.04
C ALA A 329 -4.42 -14.39 16.66
N LEU A 330 -5.59 -14.84 16.18
CA LEU A 330 -6.19 -16.10 16.63
C LEU A 330 -5.34 -17.32 16.23
N ARG A 331 -4.84 -17.36 15.00
CA ARG A 331 -3.95 -18.44 14.52
C ARG A 331 -2.66 -18.50 15.33
N GLN A 332 -2.08 -17.35 15.64
CA GLN A 332 -0.86 -17.31 16.43
C GLN A 332 -1.09 -17.84 17.86
N ARG A 333 -2.16 -17.41 18.53
CA ARG A 333 -2.55 -17.93 19.85
C ARG A 333 -2.80 -19.44 19.83
N SER A 334 -3.50 -19.93 18.82
CA SER A 334 -3.76 -21.38 18.66
C SER A 334 -2.46 -22.17 18.45
N ARG A 335 -1.51 -21.60 17.68
CA ARG A 335 -0.18 -22.20 17.46
C ARG A 335 0.63 -22.26 18.75
N GLU A 336 0.68 -21.17 19.52
CA GLU A 336 1.36 -21.11 20.81
C GLU A 336 0.77 -22.13 21.81
N GLN A 337 -0.56 -22.26 21.85
CA GLN A 337 -1.24 -23.25 22.66
C GLN A 337 -0.90 -24.69 22.24
N LEU A 338 -0.89 -24.96 20.93
CA LEU A 338 -0.53 -26.28 20.40
C LEU A 338 0.93 -26.62 20.71
N GLU A 339 1.86 -25.68 20.51
CA GLU A 339 3.28 -25.87 20.84
C GLU A 339 3.49 -26.15 22.34
N SER A 340 2.76 -25.45 23.20
CA SER A 340 2.83 -25.69 24.66
C SER A 340 2.32 -27.08 25.03
N LEU A 341 1.23 -27.50 24.41
CA LEU A 341 0.65 -28.84 24.63
C LEU A 341 1.57 -29.95 24.11
N VAL A 342 2.16 -29.76 22.91
CA VAL A 342 3.14 -30.72 22.37
C VAL A 342 4.35 -30.84 23.27
N ARG A 343 4.90 -29.73 23.77
CA ARG A 343 6.03 -29.76 24.72
C ARG A 343 5.68 -30.48 26.03
N ALA A 344 4.48 -30.24 26.56
CA ALA A 344 4.02 -30.89 27.76
C ALA A 344 3.88 -32.43 27.56
N ARG A 345 3.26 -32.84 26.45
CA ARG A 345 3.10 -34.27 26.12
C ARG A 345 4.43 -34.98 25.82
N THR A 346 5.35 -34.29 25.15
CA THR A 346 6.70 -34.83 24.89
C THR A 346 7.46 -35.09 26.20
N ARG A 347 7.35 -34.17 27.19
CA ARG A 347 7.95 -34.39 28.53
C ARG A 347 7.33 -35.57 29.23
N GLU A 348 6.02 -35.64 29.28
CA GLU A 348 5.26 -36.74 29.91
C GLU A 348 5.64 -38.12 29.31
N LEU A 349 5.73 -38.18 27.97
CA LEU A 349 6.18 -39.41 27.27
C LEU A 349 7.60 -39.80 27.63
N ARG A 350 8.50 -38.84 27.74
CA ARG A 350 9.92 -39.07 28.07
C ARG A 350 10.06 -39.61 29.51
N ASP A 351 9.36 -38.98 30.45
CA ASP A 351 9.35 -39.40 31.84
C ASP A 351 8.77 -40.81 31.99
N ALA A 352 7.70 -41.11 31.25
CA ALA A 352 7.09 -42.48 31.25
C ALA A 352 8.06 -43.52 30.65
N GLN A 353 8.76 -43.16 29.55
CA GLN A 353 9.74 -44.07 28.92
C GLN A 353 10.93 -44.33 29.85
N GLU A 354 11.46 -43.30 30.53
CA GLU A 354 12.53 -43.50 31.52
C GLU A 354 12.08 -44.39 32.67
N GLY A 355 10.84 -44.20 33.13
CA GLY A 355 10.23 -45.05 34.18
C GLY A 355 10.13 -46.53 33.75
N LEU A 356 9.71 -46.80 32.51
CA LEU A 356 9.63 -48.16 31.96
C LEU A 356 10.99 -48.82 31.86
N VAL A 357 12.02 -48.09 31.38
CA VAL A 357 13.39 -48.62 31.32
C VAL A 357 13.93 -48.99 32.70
N GLN A 358 13.66 -48.18 33.70
CA GLN A 358 14.07 -48.46 35.09
C GLN A 358 13.33 -49.67 35.67
N ALA A 359 12.01 -49.77 35.41
CA ALA A 359 11.22 -50.91 35.84
C ALA A 359 11.72 -52.21 35.22
N ALA A 360 12.05 -52.20 33.93
CA ALA A 360 12.62 -53.36 33.22
C ALA A 360 13.97 -53.80 33.82
N LYS A 361 14.87 -52.84 34.17
CA LYS A 361 16.14 -53.13 34.85
C LYS A 361 15.94 -53.77 36.23
N LEU A 362 15.00 -53.27 37.01
CA LEU A 362 14.67 -53.83 38.33
C LEU A 362 14.01 -55.24 38.22
N ALA A 363 13.14 -55.44 37.23
CA ALA A 363 12.53 -56.74 36.96
C ALA A 363 13.59 -57.80 36.58
N ALA A 364 14.54 -57.47 35.71
CA ALA A 364 15.64 -58.34 35.37
C ALA A 364 16.49 -58.69 36.61
N LEU A 365 16.79 -57.74 37.46
CA LEU A 365 17.51 -57.95 38.71
C LEU A 365 16.69 -58.83 39.69
N GLY A 366 15.37 -58.64 39.75
CA GLY A 366 14.45 -59.46 40.56
C GLY A 366 14.43 -60.93 40.10
N GLN A 367 14.33 -61.19 38.80
CA GLN A 367 14.36 -62.54 38.24
C GLN A 367 15.66 -63.28 38.55
N MET A 368 16.79 -62.53 38.66
CA MET A 368 18.14 -63.11 38.94
C MET A 368 18.45 -63.20 40.42
N SER A 369 17.56 -62.73 41.30
CA SER A 369 17.81 -62.68 42.76
C SER A 369 18.19 -64.01 43.37
N ALA A 370 17.63 -65.13 42.89
CA ALA A 370 17.96 -66.48 43.35
C ALA A 370 19.41 -66.92 42.95
N ALA A 371 19.83 -66.61 41.73
CA ALA A 371 21.19 -66.90 41.28
C ALA A 371 22.24 -66.05 41.98
N LEU A 372 21.94 -64.77 42.18
CA LEU A 372 22.79 -63.83 42.95
C LEU A 372 22.93 -64.23 44.41
N ALA A 373 21.83 -64.66 45.07
CA ALA A 373 21.84 -65.15 46.44
C ALA A 373 22.71 -66.40 46.55
N HIS A 374 22.67 -67.28 45.53
CA HIS A 374 23.50 -68.48 45.48
C HIS A 374 24.97 -68.13 45.31
N GLU A 375 25.32 -67.24 44.37
CA GLU A 375 26.71 -66.79 44.12
C GLU A 375 27.31 -65.99 45.27
N ILE A 376 26.53 -65.26 46.08
CA ILE A 376 26.99 -64.60 47.27
C ILE A 376 27.19 -65.63 48.43
N SER A 377 26.29 -66.60 48.54
CA SER A 377 26.32 -67.60 49.61
C SER A 377 27.49 -68.56 49.50
N GLN A 378 27.92 -68.90 48.25
CA GLN A 378 29.07 -69.79 48.03
C GLN A 378 30.39 -69.27 48.62
N PRO A 379 30.91 -68.09 48.27
CA PRO A 379 32.14 -67.57 48.84
C PRO A 379 32.05 -67.33 50.34
N LEU A 380 30.84 -66.92 50.82
CA LEU A 380 30.61 -66.75 52.25
C LEU A 380 30.74 -68.06 53.02
N THR A 381 30.22 -69.18 52.44
CA THR A 381 30.34 -70.50 53.02
C THR A 381 31.81 -70.97 53.02
N ALA A 382 32.54 -70.76 51.88
CA ALA A 382 33.94 -71.10 51.78
C ALA A 382 34.82 -70.28 52.74
N GLN A 383 34.51 -68.96 52.94
CA GLN A 383 35.18 -68.15 53.95
C GLN A 383 34.98 -68.68 55.38
N ARG A 384 33.72 -69.07 55.72
CA ARG A 384 33.43 -69.68 57.03
C ARG A 384 34.22 -70.97 57.23
N MET A 385 34.32 -71.84 56.22
CA MET A 385 35.09 -73.08 56.31
C MET A 385 36.61 -72.80 56.46
N GLN A 386 37.14 -71.85 55.69
CA GLN A 386 38.55 -71.47 55.80
C GLN A 386 38.89 -70.80 57.15
N LEU A 387 37.98 -69.95 57.67
CA LEU A 387 38.13 -69.41 59.05
C LEU A 387 38.06 -70.49 60.10
N ALA A 388 37.21 -71.48 59.97
CA ALA A 388 37.15 -72.63 60.89
C ALA A 388 38.45 -73.46 60.79
N SER A 389 38.97 -73.70 59.56
CA SER A 389 40.23 -74.41 59.35
C SER A 389 41.43 -73.62 59.93
N LEU A 390 41.46 -72.27 59.70
CA LEU A 390 42.45 -71.37 60.29
C LEU A 390 42.47 -71.44 61.84
N ARG A 391 41.31 -71.47 62.46
CA ARG A 391 41.12 -71.56 63.92
C ARG A 391 41.67 -72.87 64.39
N LEU A 392 41.35 -73.98 63.74
CA LEU A 392 41.89 -75.32 64.06
C LEU A 392 43.42 -75.41 63.96
N LEU A 393 44.01 -74.80 62.92
CA LEU A 393 45.44 -74.72 62.70
C LEU A 393 46.15 -73.91 63.84
N LEU A 394 45.52 -72.84 64.26
CA LEU A 394 46.03 -72.03 65.38
C LEU A 394 45.91 -72.77 66.75
N ASP A 395 44.80 -73.48 66.95
CA ASP A 395 44.58 -74.31 68.17
C ASP A 395 45.59 -75.50 68.27
N GLN A 396 46.15 -75.94 67.12
CA GLN A 396 47.20 -76.95 67.01
C GLN A 396 48.63 -76.41 66.94
N ASP A 397 48.81 -75.10 67.21
CA ASP A 397 50.09 -74.42 67.21
C ASP A 397 50.85 -74.46 65.87
N ARG A 398 50.11 -74.70 64.72
CA ARG A 398 50.66 -74.78 63.38
C ARG A 398 50.65 -73.40 62.72
N ILE A 399 51.43 -72.49 63.21
CA ILE A 399 51.46 -71.04 62.88
C ILE A 399 51.78 -70.81 61.40
N ASP A 400 52.72 -71.53 60.80
CA ASP A 400 53.06 -71.35 59.38
C ASP A 400 51.99 -71.82 58.40
N ALA A 401 51.31 -72.89 58.78
CA ALA A 401 50.15 -73.37 58.00
C ALA A 401 48.96 -72.43 58.13
N ALA A 402 48.74 -71.83 59.27
CA ALA A 402 47.73 -70.79 59.50
C ALA A 402 48.02 -69.52 58.67
N ARG A 403 49.30 -69.06 58.63
CA ARG A 403 49.69 -67.91 57.77
C ARG A 403 49.44 -68.19 56.27
N GLN A 404 49.73 -69.39 55.80
CA GLN A 404 49.44 -69.75 54.42
C GLN A 404 47.94 -69.79 54.09
N ALA A 405 47.08 -70.11 55.06
CA ALA A 405 45.64 -70.14 54.90
C ALA A 405 44.99 -68.73 54.89
N LEU A 406 45.69 -67.64 55.25
CA LEU A 406 45.23 -66.24 55.19
C LEU A 406 45.16 -65.73 53.72
N GLY A 407 46.09 -66.09 52.87
CA GLY A 407 46.12 -65.59 51.48
C GLY A 407 44.84 -65.89 50.68
N PRO A 408 44.36 -67.17 50.66
CA PRO A 408 43.08 -67.51 50.02
C PRO A 408 41.88 -66.74 50.62
N LEU A 409 41.89 -66.40 51.89
CA LEU A 409 40.84 -65.67 52.56
C LEU A 409 40.78 -64.20 52.10
N GLU A 410 41.97 -63.55 52.01
CA GLU A 410 42.09 -62.19 51.50
C GLU A 410 41.65 -62.10 50.02
N GLN A 411 42.03 -63.03 49.20
CA GLN A 411 41.58 -63.10 47.79
C GLN A 411 40.05 -63.20 47.69
N MET A 412 39.42 -63.99 48.58
CA MET A 412 37.98 -64.18 48.55
C MET A 412 37.21 -62.95 49.04
N LEU A 413 37.75 -62.18 50.00
CA LEU A 413 37.23 -60.88 50.43
C LEU A 413 37.31 -59.86 49.34
N THR A 414 38.43 -59.74 48.64
CA THR A 414 38.60 -58.84 47.51
C THR A 414 37.60 -59.15 46.39
N ARG A 415 37.35 -60.40 46.15
CA ARG A 415 36.36 -60.87 45.17
C ARG A 415 34.93 -60.51 45.54
N MET A 416 34.50 -60.68 46.78
CA MET A 416 33.20 -60.27 47.24
C MET A 416 33.02 -58.73 47.14
N ALA A 417 34.03 -57.94 47.44
CA ALA A 417 34.01 -56.50 47.29
C ALA A 417 33.80 -56.08 45.84
N ALA A 418 34.47 -56.76 44.88
CA ALA A 418 34.26 -56.53 43.46
C ALA A 418 32.83 -56.88 42.98
N LEU A 419 32.30 -58.03 43.45
CA LEU A 419 30.95 -58.48 43.13
C LEU A 419 29.87 -57.49 43.62
N THR A 420 29.98 -57.02 44.83
CA THR A 420 29.07 -56.00 45.41
C THR A 420 29.15 -54.68 44.70
N THR A 421 30.34 -54.25 44.25
CA THR A 421 30.54 -53.02 43.48
C THR A 421 29.92 -53.09 42.10
N HIS A 422 30.06 -54.23 41.39
CA HIS A 422 29.43 -54.46 40.08
C HIS A 422 27.90 -54.46 40.16
N LEU A 423 27.30 -55.13 41.17
CA LEU A 423 25.86 -55.10 41.42
C LEU A 423 25.34 -53.72 41.70
N LYS A 424 26.04 -52.95 42.55
CA LYS A 424 25.70 -51.57 42.87
C LYS A 424 25.72 -50.69 41.61
N THR A 425 26.68 -50.87 40.76
CA THR A 425 26.82 -50.10 39.48
C THR A 425 25.71 -50.46 38.52
N PHE A 426 25.31 -51.73 38.37
CA PHE A 426 24.19 -52.18 37.53
C PHE A 426 22.83 -51.64 38.01
N ALA A 427 22.56 -51.67 39.32
CA ALA A 427 21.30 -51.23 39.95
C ALA A 427 21.16 -49.70 40.04
N ARG A 428 22.26 -48.97 39.95
CA ARG A 428 22.25 -47.53 40.11
C ARG A 428 21.58 -46.87 38.93
N LYS A 429 20.63 -45.93 39.17
CA LYS A 429 20.11 -45.02 38.19
C LYS A 429 21.29 -44.12 37.73
N SER A 430 21.80 -44.38 36.54
CA SER A 430 22.81 -43.44 35.97
C SER A 430 22.10 -42.12 35.79
N PRO A 431 22.53 -41.03 36.45
CA PRO A 431 22.17 -39.73 35.91
C PRO A 431 22.67 -39.72 34.46
N ALA A 432 21.88 -39.25 33.54
CA ALA A 432 22.30 -39.07 32.14
C ALA A 432 23.65 -38.36 32.21
N GLY A 433 24.75 -39.13 32.00
CA GLY A 433 26.11 -38.59 32.05
C GLY A 433 26.20 -37.43 31.07
N VAL A 434 26.86 -36.38 31.43
CA VAL A 434 27.11 -35.26 30.54
C VAL A 434 27.93 -35.82 29.39
N ARG A 435 27.27 -36.13 28.25
CA ARG A 435 27.98 -36.52 27.03
C ARG A 435 28.74 -35.30 26.57
N GLN A 436 30.04 -35.33 26.71
CA GLN A 436 30.93 -34.29 26.26
C GLN A 436 31.80 -34.77 25.10
N ARG A 437 32.29 -33.84 24.32
CA ARG A 437 33.29 -34.13 23.33
C ARG A 437 34.58 -34.58 24.01
N LEU A 438 35.10 -35.74 23.60
CA LEU A 438 36.33 -36.28 24.15
C LEU A 438 37.16 -36.94 23.05
N ASP A 439 38.47 -37.02 23.27
CA ASP A 439 39.36 -37.73 22.37
C ASP A 439 39.49 -39.18 22.85
N LEU A 440 38.97 -40.13 22.07
CA LEU A 440 39.01 -41.58 22.35
C LEU A 440 40.44 -42.10 22.45
N ALA A 441 41.40 -41.48 21.73
CA ALA A 441 42.80 -41.88 21.80
C ALA A 441 43.38 -41.55 23.20
N LEU A 442 42.97 -40.44 23.86
CA LEU A 442 43.39 -40.14 25.22
C LEU A 442 42.76 -41.09 26.23
N VAL A 443 41.50 -41.50 26.03
CA VAL A 443 40.86 -42.49 26.91
C VAL A 443 41.53 -43.85 26.79
N LEU A 444 41.99 -44.22 25.58
CA LEU A 444 42.78 -45.44 25.37
C LEU A 444 44.14 -45.36 26.08
N ASP A 445 44.85 -44.22 26.02
CA ASP A 445 46.10 -44.01 26.74
C ASP A 445 45.93 -44.18 28.24
N GLN A 446 44.84 -43.62 28.81
CA GLN A 446 44.52 -43.77 30.24
C GLN A 446 44.25 -45.24 30.61
N ALA A 447 43.47 -45.95 29.79
CA ALA A 447 43.22 -47.40 29.99
C ALA A 447 44.50 -48.22 29.94
N LEU A 448 45.43 -47.93 28.99
CA LEU A 448 46.71 -48.60 28.88
C LEU A 448 47.59 -48.29 30.10
N GLN A 449 47.61 -47.07 30.60
CA GLN A 449 48.36 -46.67 31.77
C GLN A 449 47.88 -47.43 33.03
N LEU A 450 46.59 -47.62 33.22
CA LEU A 450 46.01 -48.40 34.32
C LEU A 450 46.41 -49.87 34.28
N LEU A 451 46.73 -50.39 33.11
CA LEU A 451 47.14 -51.79 32.90
C LEU A 451 48.66 -51.94 32.69
N GLU A 452 49.45 -50.89 32.97
CA GLU A 452 50.92 -50.91 32.79
C GLU A 452 51.60 -52.03 33.59
N THR A 453 51.22 -52.22 34.85
CA THR A 453 51.77 -53.27 35.71
C THR A 453 51.48 -54.70 35.16
N PRO A 454 50.25 -55.08 34.79
CA PRO A 454 49.98 -56.36 34.12
C PRO A 454 50.67 -56.55 32.77
N LEU A 455 50.79 -55.48 31.97
CA LEU A 455 51.47 -55.50 30.65
C LEU A 455 52.99 -55.74 30.80
N HIS A 456 53.63 -55.19 31.84
CA HIS A 456 55.04 -55.39 32.07
C HIS A 456 55.37 -56.71 32.79
N ALA A 457 54.43 -57.24 33.59
CA ALA A 457 54.61 -58.55 34.28
C ALA A 457 54.63 -59.73 33.33
N ALA A 458 54.00 -59.62 32.14
CA ALA A 458 53.98 -60.59 31.09
C ALA A 458 54.82 -60.06 29.87
N PRO A 459 55.61 -60.87 29.15
CA PRO A 459 56.37 -60.37 27.99
C PRO A 459 55.44 -60.17 26.78
N VAL A 460 54.53 -59.23 26.85
CA VAL A 460 53.55 -58.88 25.80
C VAL A 460 54.20 -57.88 24.84
N ARG A 461 54.16 -58.15 23.58
CA ARG A 461 54.55 -57.20 22.53
C ARG A 461 53.33 -56.37 22.14
N LEU A 462 53.40 -55.10 22.40
CA LEU A 462 52.29 -54.15 22.12
C LEU A 462 52.54 -53.46 20.78
N HIS A 463 51.57 -53.58 19.88
CA HIS A 463 51.58 -52.95 18.55
C HIS A 463 50.44 -51.93 18.49
N LEU A 464 50.80 -50.64 18.40
CA LEU A 464 49.81 -49.53 18.37
C LEU A 464 49.77 -48.86 16.99
N HIS A 465 48.59 -48.73 16.47
CA HIS A 465 48.31 -47.94 15.28
C HIS A 465 47.08 -47.03 15.55
N ILE A 466 47.34 -45.79 15.93
CA ILE A 466 46.30 -44.91 16.49
C ILE A 466 46.26 -43.60 15.71
N ASP A 467 45.15 -43.35 15.02
CA ASP A 467 44.86 -42.06 14.40
C ASP A 467 44.43 -41.06 15.47
N ARG A 468 45.06 -39.88 15.48
CA ARG A 468 44.79 -38.81 16.46
C ARG A 468 44.58 -37.48 15.77
N PRO A 469 43.67 -36.62 16.26
CA PRO A 469 42.74 -36.86 17.38
C PRO A 469 41.48 -37.65 16.96
N ALA A 470 40.93 -38.46 17.88
CA ALA A 470 39.75 -39.30 17.63
C ALA A 470 38.53 -38.78 18.45
N TYR A 471 37.89 -37.73 17.97
CA TYR A 471 36.80 -37.12 18.70
C TYR A 471 35.48 -37.91 18.62
N VAL A 472 34.92 -38.20 19.80
CA VAL A 472 33.60 -38.84 19.98
C VAL A 472 32.80 -38.06 21.04
N ARG A 473 31.50 -38.24 21.08
CA ARG A 473 30.64 -37.66 22.09
C ARG A 473 30.23 -38.71 23.11
N GLY A 474 30.79 -38.62 24.33
CA GLY A 474 30.58 -39.67 25.31
C GLY A 474 30.94 -39.32 26.73
N ASP A 475 30.84 -40.32 27.58
CA ASP A 475 31.33 -40.33 28.98
C ASP A 475 32.67 -41.03 29.05
N ALA A 476 33.73 -40.26 29.36
CA ALA A 476 35.10 -40.76 29.37
C ALA A 476 35.29 -41.95 30.34
N ILE A 477 34.68 -41.90 31.52
CA ILE A 477 34.81 -42.97 32.53
C ILE A 477 34.19 -44.26 32.05
N ARG A 478 33.04 -44.17 31.37
CA ARG A 478 32.32 -45.34 30.84
C ARG A 478 33.07 -45.96 29.64
N LEU A 479 33.59 -45.14 28.75
CA LEU A 479 34.39 -45.63 27.64
C LEU A 479 35.72 -46.23 28.11
N GLU A 480 36.38 -45.63 29.09
CA GLU A 480 37.57 -46.20 29.76
C GLU A 480 37.24 -47.57 30.35
N GLN A 481 36.08 -47.73 31.01
CA GLN A 481 35.65 -49.02 31.55
C GLN A 481 35.51 -50.11 30.45
N VAL A 482 34.98 -49.75 29.24
CA VAL A 482 34.93 -50.65 28.08
C VAL A 482 36.36 -51.06 27.70
N LEU A 483 37.26 -50.11 27.56
CA LEU A 483 38.62 -50.37 27.10
C LEU A 483 39.40 -51.24 28.09
N ILE A 484 39.31 -50.94 29.40
CA ILE A 484 39.94 -51.73 30.43
C ILE A 484 39.40 -53.18 30.40
N ASN A 485 38.11 -53.38 30.21
CA ASN A 485 37.51 -54.71 30.12
C ASN A 485 38.02 -55.49 28.91
N LEU A 486 38.05 -54.85 27.72
CA LEU A 486 38.54 -55.50 26.50
C LEU A 486 40.03 -55.83 26.57
N LEU A 487 40.85 -54.91 27.07
CA LEU A 487 42.30 -55.10 27.22
C LEU A 487 42.61 -56.22 28.24
N ARG A 488 41.85 -56.25 29.37
CA ARG A 488 42.01 -57.30 30.37
C ARG A 488 41.63 -58.68 29.83
N ASN A 489 40.55 -58.75 29.05
CA ASN A 489 40.16 -60.03 28.38
C ASN A 489 41.24 -60.51 27.40
N ALA A 490 41.87 -59.61 26.65
CA ALA A 490 42.98 -59.94 25.74
C ALA A 490 44.21 -60.47 26.52
N LEU A 491 44.58 -59.83 27.63
CA LEU A 491 45.67 -60.28 28.47
C LEU A 491 45.38 -61.66 29.10
N ASP A 492 44.20 -61.88 29.59
CA ASP A 492 43.75 -63.15 30.18
C ASP A 492 43.81 -64.30 29.10
N ALA A 493 43.37 -64.01 27.86
CA ALA A 493 43.44 -64.96 26.74
C ALA A 493 44.86 -65.37 26.36
N MET A 494 45.84 -64.48 26.57
CA MET A 494 47.27 -64.73 26.27
C MET A 494 48.05 -65.29 27.47
N ALA A 495 47.43 -65.47 28.65
CA ALA A 495 48.17 -65.88 29.85
C ALA A 495 49.02 -67.13 29.65
N ASN A 496 48.52 -68.15 28.94
CA ASN A 496 49.15 -69.47 28.77
C ASN A 496 49.74 -69.63 27.37
N THR A 497 49.88 -68.59 26.53
CA THR A 497 50.45 -68.69 25.16
C THR A 497 51.94 -68.37 25.17
N SER A 498 52.70 -69.00 24.22
CA SER A 498 54.12 -68.78 24.06
C SER A 498 54.41 -67.43 23.37
N VAL A 499 53.57 -67.00 22.49
CA VAL A 499 53.63 -65.72 21.80
C VAL A 499 52.49 -64.80 22.34
N LYS A 500 52.85 -63.58 22.78
CA LYS A 500 51.93 -62.65 23.37
C LYS A 500 51.98 -61.33 22.61
N ASP A 501 51.25 -61.27 21.50
CA ASP A 501 51.16 -60.07 20.65
C ASP A 501 49.78 -59.43 20.83
N LEU A 502 49.74 -58.15 21.20
CA LEU A 502 48.53 -57.36 21.37
C LEU A 502 48.57 -56.24 20.35
N HIS A 503 47.64 -56.28 19.41
CA HIS A 503 47.47 -55.25 18.39
C HIS A 503 46.29 -54.37 18.71
N ILE A 504 46.52 -53.05 18.79
CA ILE A 504 45.45 -52.06 19.02
C ILE A 504 45.47 -51.09 17.84
N THR A 505 44.34 -51.01 17.15
CA THR A 505 44.19 -50.05 16.04
C THR A 505 42.99 -49.14 16.29
N LEU A 506 43.20 -47.86 16.10
CA LEU A 506 42.12 -46.84 16.15
C LEU A 506 42.18 -46.05 14.84
N GLN A 507 41.19 -46.24 14.00
CA GLN A 507 41.14 -45.64 12.65
C GLN A 507 39.77 -45.04 12.35
N ALA A 508 39.77 -43.98 11.56
CA ALA A 508 38.54 -43.40 11.05
C ALA A 508 38.05 -44.17 9.83
N HIS A 509 36.78 -44.57 9.84
CA HIS A 509 36.08 -45.16 8.69
C HIS A 509 34.79 -44.38 8.44
N GLU A 510 34.72 -43.65 7.34
CA GLU A 510 33.59 -42.78 6.98
C GLU A 510 33.24 -41.81 8.11
N GLN A 511 32.10 -42.00 8.80
CA GLN A 511 31.66 -41.20 9.92
C GLN A 511 31.75 -41.90 11.27
N GLN A 512 32.66 -42.91 11.40
CA GLN A 512 32.79 -43.71 12.59
C GLN A 512 34.27 -43.91 12.94
N TRP A 513 34.56 -43.99 14.25
CA TRP A 513 35.83 -44.44 14.80
C TRP A 513 35.78 -45.94 15.07
N TRP A 514 36.71 -46.67 14.51
CA TRP A 514 36.87 -48.11 14.72
C TRP A 514 38.08 -48.35 15.61
N LEU A 515 37.78 -48.78 16.86
CA LEU A 515 38.82 -49.20 17.78
C LEU A 515 38.83 -50.73 17.85
N SER A 516 39.88 -51.38 17.39
CA SER A 516 40.02 -52.82 17.48
C SER A 516 41.16 -53.22 18.40
N ILE A 517 40.91 -54.23 19.23
CA ILE A 517 41.85 -54.85 20.14
C ILE A 517 41.95 -56.32 19.73
N ALA A 518 43.12 -56.76 19.22
CA ALA A 518 43.36 -58.11 18.76
C ALA A 518 44.47 -58.75 19.57
N ASP A 519 44.20 -59.94 20.12
CA ASP A 519 45.15 -60.74 20.89
C ASP A 519 45.66 -61.97 20.09
N SER A 520 46.77 -62.52 20.49
CA SER A 520 47.29 -63.78 19.98
C SER A 520 46.99 -64.95 20.87
N GLY A 521 45.88 -64.91 21.61
CA GLY A 521 45.42 -65.96 22.49
C GLY A 521 44.84 -67.19 21.79
N GLY A 522 44.14 -68.01 22.53
CA GLY A 522 43.54 -69.24 22.01
C GLY A 522 42.27 -69.06 21.16
N GLY A 523 41.84 -67.82 20.96
CA GLY A 523 40.56 -67.50 20.29
C GLY A 523 39.34 -67.85 21.09
N ILE A 524 38.16 -67.77 20.45
CA ILE A 524 36.85 -68.02 21.05
C ILE A 524 36.23 -69.24 20.37
N ALA A 525 35.80 -70.23 21.12
CA ALA A 525 35.14 -71.39 20.51
C ALA A 525 33.87 -70.97 19.73
N GLY A 526 33.68 -71.55 18.54
CA GLY A 526 32.59 -71.09 17.64
C GLY A 526 31.22 -71.12 18.25
N GLU A 527 30.93 -72.09 19.11
CA GLU A 527 29.66 -72.22 19.86
C GLU A 527 29.44 -71.10 20.91
N HIS A 528 30.50 -70.36 21.25
CA HIS A 528 30.42 -69.29 22.27
C HIS A 528 30.32 -67.91 21.67
N LEU A 529 30.56 -67.73 20.39
CA LEU A 529 30.55 -66.39 19.73
C LEU A 529 29.21 -65.69 19.84
N ASP A 530 28.10 -66.43 19.67
CA ASP A 530 26.72 -65.87 19.70
C ASP A 530 26.29 -65.48 21.12
N HIS A 531 26.89 -66.11 22.13
CA HIS A 531 26.54 -65.91 23.55
C HIS A 531 27.55 -65.04 24.31
N LEU A 532 28.59 -64.57 23.64
CA LEU A 532 29.73 -63.87 24.24
C LEU A 532 29.30 -62.57 25.01
N PHE A 533 28.27 -61.93 24.52
CA PHE A 533 27.72 -60.70 25.11
C PHE A 533 26.51 -60.94 26.02
N ASP A 534 26.12 -62.20 26.22
CA ASP A 534 25.07 -62.51 27.15
C ASP A 534 25.55 -62.29 28.60
N ALA A 535 24.67 -61.73 29.42
CA ALA A 535 24.99 -61.51 30.83
C ALA A 535 25.25 -62.84 31.55
N PHE A 536 26.35 -62.90 32.31
CA PHE A 536 26.79 -64.09 33.08
C PHE A 536 27.42 -65.19 32.25
N PHE A 537 27.55 -65.02 30.94
CA PHE A 537 28.29 -65.97 30.11
C PHE A 537 29.79 -65.83 30.32
N THR A 538 30.45 -66.93 30.73
CA THR A 538 31.90 -66.97 30.93
C THR A 538 32.47 -68.37 30.66
N THR A 539 33.62 -68.44 30.01
CA THR A 539 34.40 -69.69 29.82
C THR A 539 35.50 -69.84 30.86
N LYS A 540 35.68 -68.88 31.75
CA LYS A 540 36.67 -68.91 32.82
C LYS A 540 36.22 -69.83 33.96
N PRO A 541 37.15 -70.46 34.68
CA PRO A 541 36.82 -71.29 35.83
C PRO A 541 35.95 -70.57 36.83
N ILE A 542 35.07 -71.32 37.52
CA ILE A 542 34.19 -70.78 38.56
C ILE A 542 35.02 -69.93 39.52
N GLY A 543 34.70 -68.67 39.45
CA GLY A 543 35.40 -67.72 40.37
C GLY A 543 36.37 -66.77 39.70
N GLU A 544 36.76 -66.90 38.44
CA GLU A 544 37.72 -66.04 37.76
C GLU A 544 37.10 -65.01 36.79
N GLY A 545 35.74 -65.11 36.60
CA GLY A 545 34.99 -64.17 35.79
C GLY A 545 33.50 -64.21 36.04
N LEU A 546 32.83 -63.10 36.20
CA LEU A 546 31.38 -62.99 36.43
C LEU A 546 30.54 -63.05 35.14
N GLY A 547 31.17 -63.07 33.99
CA GLY A 547 30.45 -62.99 32.71
C GLY A 547 29.68 -61.70 32.46
N LEU A 548 29.88 -60.65 33.24
CA LEU A 548 29.16 -59.37 33.10
C LEU A 548 29.95 -58.31 32.30
N GLY A 549 31.26 -58.50 32.13
CA GLY A 549 32.11 -57.48 31.55
C GLY A 549 31.74 -57.13 30.14
N LEU A 550 31.57 -58.12 29.26
CA LEU A 550 31.28 -57.89 27.83
C LEU A 550 29.82 -57.40 27.64
N ALA A 551 28.87 -57.94 28.43
CA ALA A 551 27.48 -57.47 28.42
C ALA A 551 27.36 -55.96 28.81
N VAL A 552 28.11 -55.55 29.84
CA VAL A 552 28.21 -54.12 30.25
C VAL A 552 28.91 -53.30 29.17
N SER A 553 29.98 -53.81 28.57
CA SER A 553 30.70 -53.11 27.47
C SER A 553 29.81 -52.89 26.26
N LEU A 554 28.99 -53.89 25.87
CA LEU A 554 28.02 -53.75 24.77
C LEU A 554 26.97 -52.71 25.10
N ALA A 555 26.40 -52.74 26.33
CA ALA A 555 25.43 -51.77 26.76
C ALA A 555 25.98 -50.32 26.73
N ILE A 556 27.24 -50.13 27.15
CA ILE A 556 27.93 -48.82 27.10
C ILE A 556 28.14 -48.39 25.64
N ALA A 557 28.56 -49.29 24.76
CA ALA A 557 28.72 -48.98 23.34
C ALA A 557 27.42 -48.53 22.71
N HIS A 558 26.30 -49.21 22.94
CA HIS A 558 24.96 -48.83 22.46
C HIS A 558 24.47 -47.53 23.04
N GLU A 559 24.73 -47.27 24.34
CA GLU A 559 24.37 -45.98 24.95
C GLU A 559 25.11 -44.82 24.28
N HIS A 560 26.31 -45.03 23.70
CA HIS A 560 27.09 -44.06 22.96
C HIS A 560 26.76 -44.02 21.46
N GLY A 561 25.72 -44.74 21.00
CA GLY A 561 25.31 -44.81 19.60
C GLY A 561 26.25 -45.64 18.73
N GLY A 562 27.08 -46.44 19.37
CA GLY A 562 28.05 -47.31 18.74
C GLY A 562 27.68 -48.79 18.76
N GLN A 563 28.62 -49.64 18.38
CA GLN A 563 28.49 -51.10 18.34
C GLN A 563 29.77 -51.76 18.90
N LEU A 564 29.61 -52.95 19.51
CA LEU A 564 30.73 -53.76 19.92
C LEU A 564 30.58 -55.15 19.30
N SER A 565 31.62 -55.64 18.62
CA SER A 565 31.64 -56.95 17.97
C SER A 565 32.90 -57.72 18.32
N ALA A 566 32.86 -59.04 18.13
CA ALA A 566 33.99 -59.91 18.30
C ALA A 566 34.11 -60.87 17.12
N GLU A 567 35.32 -61.21 16.72
CA GLU A 567 35.61 -62.20 15.69
C GLU A 567 36.89 -62.98 16.02
N ASN A 568 36.97 -64.21 15.52
CA ASN A 568 38.20 -65.02 15.60
C ASN A 568 39.16 -64.63 14.48
N LEU A 569 40.44 -64.54 14.81
CA LEU A 569 41.52 -64.44 13.88
C LEU A 569 42.16 -65.81 13.64
N ALA A 570 43.12 -65.91 12.71
CA ALA A 570 43.90 -67.12 12.50
C ALA A 570 44.61 -67.64 13.80
N HIS A 571 45.01 -66.68 14.62
CA HIS A 571 45.50 -66.86 15.98
C HIS A 571 44.92 -65.77 16.86
N GLY A 572 44.12 -66.16 17.89
CA GLY A 572 43.52 -65.23 18.82
C GLY A 572 42.14 -64.70 18.43
N ALA A 573 41.70 -63.64 19.11
CA ALA A 573 40.43 -62.95 18.88
C ALA A 573 40.60 -61.46 18.68
N ARG A 574 39.64 -60.83 18.02
CA ARG A 574 39.57 -59.37 17.82
C ARG A 574 38.20 -58.87 18.37
N PHE A 575 38.28 -57.85 19.20
CA PHE A 575 37.13 -57.09 19.62
C PHE A 575 37.15 -55.70 18.96
N THR A 576 36.03 -55.31 18.36
CA THR A 576 35.94 -54.02 17.68
C THR A 576 34.85 -53.17 18.27
N LEU A 577 35.20 -52.02 18.82
CA LEU A 577 34.30 -50.96 19.28
C LEU A 577 34.17 -49.90 18.18
N VAL A 578 32.94 -49.69 17.72
CA VAL A 578 32.62 -48.68 16.70
C VAL A 578 31.85 -47.54 17.36
N LEU A 579 32.29 -46.31 17.19
CA LEU A 579 31.64 -45.13 17.74
C LEU A 579 31.48 -44.05 16.67
N PRO A 580 30.36 -43.27 16.68
CA PRO A 580 30.18 -42.18 15.72
C PRO A 580 31.19 -41.04 15.94
N VAL A 581 31.68 -40.46 14.83
CA VAL A 581 32.56 -39.29 14.86
C VAL A 581 31.75 -38.08 15.33
N ASP A 582 32.32 -37.29 16.25
CA ASP A 582 31.77 -35.97 16.59
C ASP A 582 32.25 -34.93 15.54
N THR A 583 31.34 -34.56 14.62
CA THR A 583 31.59 -33.64 13.50
C THR A 583 31.41 -32.16 13.86
N GLU A 584 31.01 -31.82 15.10
CA GLU A 584 30.91 -30.42 15.50
C GLU A 584 32.31 -29.78 15.51
N SER A 585 32.56 -28.91 14.50
CA SER A 585 33.73 -28.02 14.46
C SER A 585 33.78 -27.16 15.69
N ALA A 586 34.98 -26.97 16.24
CA ALA A 586 35.28 -26.12 17.39
C ALA A 586 34.87 -24.67 17.14
#